data_4c3f47beb95ac7f7287428dfe1d2bb6b
#
_entry.id   4c3f47beb95ac7f7287428dfe1d2bb6b
#
_cell.length_a   1.000
_cell.length_b   1.000
_cell.length_c   1.000
_cell.angle_alpha   90.00
_cell.angle_beta   90.00
_cell.angle_gamma   90.00
#
_symmetry.space_group_name_H-M   'P 1'
#
loop_
_entity.id
_entity.type
_entity.pdbx_description
1 polymer ?
#
loop_
_entity_poly.entity_id
_entity_poly.type
_entity_poly.pdbx_seq_one_letter_code
_entity_poly.pdbx_strand_id
1 'polypeptide(L)'
;MASRTANFCIDASDPRAQVAWWAQVLDDFEPAGNDDGDEDEAELRGPAGRCLIFLRVPEPKSVKNRMHLCLRPVDRSRDDEVERLLSLGATLVDDLRTEDSGWAVLADPEGNEFCVLTTRADEAGVAKH
;
A
#
# COMPACT_ATOMS: atom_id res chain seq x y z
N MET A 1 27.62 5.28 12.83
CA MET A 1 27.06 5.99 12.11
C MET A 1 26.22 5.49 11.17
N ALA A 2 25.06 5.55 11.49
CA ALA A 2 24.02 4.98 10.71
C ALA A 2 22.81 5.86 10.74
N SER A 3 21.88 5.60 9.86
CA SER A 3 20.57 6.26 9.84
C SER A 3 19.51 5.23 10.16
N ARG A 4 18.35 5.71 10.55
CA ARG A 4 17.15 4.89 10.70
C ARG A 4 16.06 5.48 9.82
N THR A 5 15.17 4.62 9.32
CA THR A 5 14.04 5.13 8.55
C THR A 5 13.09 5.88 9.46
N ALA A 6 12.60 7.03 9.01
CA ALA A 6 11.55 7.76 9.71
C ALA A 6 10.17 7.39 9.18
N ASN A 7 10.03 7.40 7.86
CA ASN A 7 8.75 7.11 7.23
C ASN A 7 8.97 6.84 5.74
N PHE A 8 7.92 6.37 5.08
CA PHE A 8 7.87 6.32 3.63
C PHE A 8 7.02 7.47 3.13
N CYS A 9 7.51 8.18 2.12
CA CYS A 9 6.71 9.19 1.44
C CYS A 9 6.34 8.71 0.06
N ILE A 10 5.11 8.93 -0.32
CA ILE A 10 4.55 8.55 -1.61
C ILE A 10 3.95 9.80 -2.24
N ASP A 11 4.39 10.14 -3.42
CA ASP A 11 3.86 11.28 -4.13
C ASP A 11 2.43 10.98 -4.60
N ALA A 12 1.58 11.97 -4.53
CA ALA A 12 0.17 11.78 -4.83
C ALA A 12 -0.43 13.03 -5.46
N SER A 13 -1.41 12.82 -6.32
CA SER A 13 -2.24 13.92 -6.82
C SER A 13 -3.27 14.32 -5.78
N ASP A 14 -3.79 13.34 -5.03
CA ASP A 14 -4.78 13.57 -3.98
C ASP A 14 -4.39 12.75 -2.74
N PRO A 15 -3.60 13.33 -1.82
CA PRO A 15 -3.15 12.59 -0.64
C PRO A 15 -4.27 12.04 0.23
N ARG A 16 -5.35 12.78 0.43
CA ARG A 16 -6.46 12.30 1.28
C ARG A 16 -7.18 11.11 0.66
N ALA A 17 -7.39 11.14 -0.65
CA ALA A 17 -8.01 10.02 -1.35
C ALA A 17 -7.13 8.78 -1.26
N GLN A 18 -5.82 8.96 -1.37
CA GLN A 18 -4.86 7.86 -1.23
C GLN A 18 -4.88 7.26 0.17
N VAL A 19 -4.90 8.09 1.21
CA VAL A 19 -5.01 7.60 2.58
C VAL A 19 -6.31 6.81 2.77
N ALA A 20 -7.43 7.33 2.28
CA ALA A 20 -8.72 6.65 2.41
C ALA A 20 -8.71 5.29 1.70
N TRP A 21 -8.10 5.22 0.53
CA TRP A 21 -8.02 3.97 -0.22
C TRP A 21 -7.11 2.95 0.48
N TRP A 22 -5.89 3.37 0.83
CA TRP A 22 -4.92 2.47 1.45
C TRP A 22 -5.35 2.03 2.86
N ALA A 23 -6.15 2.83 3.56
CA ALA A 23 -6.73 2.41 4.83
C ALA A 23 -7.67 1.22 4.69
N GLN A 24 -8.26 1.03 3.52
CA GLN A 24 -9.09 -0.14 3.25
C GLN A 24 -8.25 -1.36 2.86
N VAL A 25 -7.04 -1.15 2.39
CA VAL A 25 -6.14 -2.23 1.97
C VAL A 25 -5.38 -2.81 3.16
N LEU A 26 -4.82 -1.94 4.01
CA LEU A 26 -3.93 -2.33 5.10
C LEU A 26 -4.71 -2.42 6.41
N ASP A 27 -4.60 -3.57 7.09
CA ASP A 27 -5.32 -3.74 8.36
C ASP A 27 -4.52 -3.25 9.56
N ASP A 28 -3.24 -2.97 9.38
CA ASP A 28 -2.37 -2.54 10.48
C ASP A 28 -1.98 -1.06 10.42
N PHE A 29 -2.58 -0.28 9.52
CA PHE A 29 -2.36 1.16 9.43
C PHE A 29 -3.69 1.88 9.52
N GLU A 30 -3.69 3.05 10.14
CA GLU A 30 -4.89 3.87 10.33
C GLU A 30 -4.61 5.30 9.92
N PRO A 31 -5.61 6.04 9.39
CA PRO A 31 -5.42 7.45 9.11
C PRO A 31 -5.02 8.20 10.36
N ALA A 32 -4.00 9.02 10.26
CA ALA A 32 -3.64 9.92 11.35
C ALA A 32 -4.62 11.07 11.36
N GLY A 33 -5.16 11.37 12.52
CA GLY A 33 -6.12 12.45 12.62
C GLY A 33 -5.45 13.79 12.63
N ASN A 34 -5.02 14.29 11.47
CA ASN A 34 -4.59 15.66 11.46
C ASN A 34 -5.67 16.48 10.82
N ASP A 35 -6.28 17.31 11.61
CA ASP A 35 -7.42 18.11 11.19
C ASP A 35 -7.01 19.53 10.86
N ASP A 36 -5.76 19.76 10.53
CA ASP A 36 -5.29 21.11 10.26
C ASP A 36 -5.73 21.62 8.89
N GLY A 37 -6.43 20.78 8.12
CA GLY A 37 -6.91 21.18 6.82
C GLY A 37 -5.87 21.18 5.72
N ASP A 38 -4.70 20.60 5.99
CA ASP A 38 -3.65 20.52 4.99
C ASP A 38 -4.04 19.53 3.92
N GLU A 39 -4.27 20.00 2.71
CA GLU A 39 -4.61 19.16 1.57
C GLU A 39 -3.38 18.62 0.85
N ASP A 40 -2.20 19.11 1.19
CA ASP A 40 -0.94 18.76 0.54
C ASP A 40 -0.28 17.54 1.16
N GLU A 41 -0.77 17.10 2.32
CA GLU A 41 -0.17 15.98 3.03
C GLU A 41 -1.24 15.20 3.77
N ALA A 42 -1.12 13.88 3.76
CA ALA A 42 -1.97 12.99 4.56
C ALA A 42 -1.16 11.77 4.96
N GLU A 43 -1.51 11.15 6.07
CA GLU A 43 -0.68 10.08 6.61
C GLU A 43 -1.48 8.92 7.16
N LEU A 44 -0.89 7.73 7.05
CA LEU A 44 -1.33 6.51 7.72
C LEU A 44 -0.28 6.11 8.74
N ARG A 45 -0.71 5.77 9.94
CA ARG A 45 0.17 5.30 11.01
C ARG A 45 -0.04 3.83 11.30
N GLY A 46 1.05 3.13 11.43
CA GLY A 46 1.07 1.71 11.73
C GLY A 46 1.82 1.40 13.01
N PRO A 47 2.05 0.11 13.27
CA PRO A 47 2.71 -0.33 14.49
C PRO A 47 4.17 0.12 14.54
N ALA A 48 4.71 0.21 15.74
CA ALA A 48 6.12 0.54 16.01
C ALA A 48 6.55 1.88 15.41
N GLY A 49 5.64 2.84 15.31
CA GLY A 49 5.95 4.16 14.78
C GLY A 49 6.09 4.23 13.28
N ARG A 50 5.72 3.17 12.56
CA ARG A 50 5.78 3.18 11.10
C ARG A 50 4.72 4.11 10.52
N CYS A 51 5.04 4.72 9.39
CA CYS A 51 4.19 5.76 8.84
C CYS A 51 4.33 5.78 7.33
N LEU A 52 3.21 5.94 6.66
CA LEU A 52 3.16 6.22 5.22
C LEU A 52 2.61 7.62 5.06
N ILE A 53 3.35 8.49 4.39
CA ILE A 53 2.94 9.87 4.18
C ILE A 53 2.74 10.08 2.69
N PHE A 54 1.58 10.62 2.33
CA PHE A 54 1.26 10.95 0.95
C PHE A 54 1.41 12.44 0.79
N LEU A 55 2.25 12.87 -0.16
CA LEU A 55 2.57 14.27 -0.39
C LEU A 55 2.07 14.68 -1.77
N ARG A 56 1.39 15.81 -1.84
CA ARG A 56 0.89 16.32 -3.10
C ARG A 56 2.02 16.74 -4.01
N VAL A 57 1.97 16.28 -5.24
CA VAL A 57 2.87 16.72 -6.31
C VAL A 57 2.03 17.07 -7.53
N PRO A 58 2.52 17.99 -8.39
CA PRO A 58 1.73 18.41 -9.55
C PRO A 58 1.71 17.38 -10.68
N GLU A 59 2.78 16.59 -10.80
CA GLU A 59 2.86 15.63 -11.90
C GLU A 59 2.25 14.29 -11.54
N PRO A 60 1.48 13.67 -12.46
CA PRO A 60 0.97 12.33 -12.22
C PRO A 60 2.09 11.31 -12.37
N LYS A 61 1.84 10.11 -11.84
CA LYS A 61 2.76 8.99 -12.00
C LYS A 61 2.77 8.58 -13.47
N SER A 62 3.96 8.44 -14.07
CA SER A 62 4.09 8.13 -15.49
C SER A 62 4.99 6.94 -15.79
N VAL A 63 5.99 6.66 -14.97
CA VAL A 63 6.90 5.53 -15.20
C VAL A 63 6.73 4.51 -14.10
N LYS A 64 7.22 3.29 -14.37
CA LYS A 64 7.15 2.22 -13.39
C LYS A 64 7.86 2.62 -12.10
N ASN A 65 7.28 2.27 -10.96
CA ASN A 65 7.91 2.51 -9.66
C ASN A 65 9.21 1.74 -9.53
N ARG A 66 10.21 2.39 -8.98
CA ARG A 66 11.47 1.73 -8.66
C ARG A 66 11.38 1.04 -7.29
N MET A 67 10.60 1.58 -6.39
CA MET A 67 10.30 0.97 -5.11
C MET A 67 8.82 0.67 -5.03
N HIS A 68 8.44 -0.45 -4.42
CA HIS A 68 7.04 -0.83 -4.29
C HIS A 68 6.83 -1.63 -3.00
N LEU A 69 5.61 -1.57 -2.51
CA LEU A 69 5.22 -2.36 -1.35
C LEU A 69 4.88 -3.78 -1.80
N CYS A 70 5.20 -4.74 -0.95
CA CYS A 70 4.74 -6.12 -1.12
C CYS A 70 3.82 -6.43 0.04
N LEU A 71 2.61 -6.88 -0.26
CA LEU A 71 1.58 -7.14 0.72
C LEU A 71 1.37 -8.64 0.87
N ARG A 72 1.03 -9.08 2.09
CA ARG A 72 0.60 -10.44 2.35
C ARG A 72 -0.85 -10.44 2.79
N PRO A 73 -1.67 -11.31 2.22
CA PRO A 73 -3.06 -11.43 2.68
C PRO A 73 -3.10 -11.80 4.16
N VAL A 74 -4.13 -11.35 4.86
CA VAL A 74 -4.27 -11.60 6.29
C VAL A 74 -5.25 -12.75 6.55
N ASP A 75 -6.43 -12.69 5.95
CA ASP A 75 -7.53 -13.59 6.28
C ASP A 75 -8.06 -14.39 5.10
N ARG A 76 -7.37 -14.37 3.98
CA ARG A 76 -7.82 -15.07 2.77
C ARG A 76 -6.63 -15.45 1.89
N SER A 77 -6.90 -16.17 0.80
CA SER A 77 -5.87 -16.54 -0.15
C SER A 77 -5.37 -15.32 -0.93
N ARG A 78 -4.21 -15.46 -1.54
CA ARG A 78 -3.69 -14.43 -2.45
C ARG A 78 -4.70 -14.07 -3.52
N ASP A 79 -5.31 -15.08 -4.14
CA ASP A 79 -6.23 -14.83 -5.27
C ASP A 79 -7.49 -14.13 -4.81
N ASP A 80 -8.02 -14.49 -3.64
CA ASP A 80 -9.18 -13.79 -3.07
C ASP A 80 -8.83 -12.37 -2.69
N GLU A 81 -7.64 -12.14 -2.20
CA GLU A 81 -7.20 -10.77 -1.87
C GLU A 81 -7.04 -9.93 -3.13
N VAL A 82 -6.49 -10.50 -4.21
CA VAL A 82 -6.41 -9.79 -5.48
C VAL A 82 -7.81 -9.38 -5.95
N GLU A 83 -8.77 -10.29 -5.87
CA GLU A 83 -10.15 -9.96 -6.27
C GLU A 83 -10.75 -8.85 -5.41
N ARG A 84 -10.49 -8.88 -4.10
CA ARG A 84 -10.95 -7.82 -3.20
C ARG A 84 -10.36 -6.46 -3.61
N LEU A 85 -9.05 -6.43 -3.87
CA LEU A 85 -8.37 -5.18 -4.24
C LEU A 85 -8.85 -4.64 -5.59
N LEU A 86 -9.09 -5.53 -6.55
CA LEU A 86 -9.65 -5.10 -7.83
C LEU A 86 -11.05 -4.49 -7.64
N SER A 87 -11.85 -5.06 -6.75
CA SER A 87 -13.18 -4.51 -6.47
C SER A 87 -13.11 -3.16 -5.75
N LEU A 88 -12.00 -2.86 -5.08
CA LEU A 88 -11.78 -1.56 -4.45
C LEU A 88 -11.22 -0.50 -5.42
N GLY A 89 -10.90 -0.87 -6.64
CA GLY A 89 -10.41 0.08 -7.63
C GLY A 89 -8.97 -0.08 -8.06
N ALA A 90 -8.26 -1.10 -7.56
CA ALA A 90 -6.93 -1.40 -8.06
C ALA A 90 -7.03 -1.97 -9.48
N THR A 91 -5.93 -1.90 -10.24
CA THR A 91 -5.84 -2.51 -11.55
C THR A 91 -4.72 -3.55 -11.56
N LEU A 92 -4.91 -4.60 -12.34
CA LEU A 92 -3.87 -5.62 -12.50
C LEU A 92 -2.86 -5.13 -13.55
N VAL A 93 -1.60 -5.05 -13.15
CA VAL A 93 -0.52 -4.57 -14.03
C VAL A 93 0.24 -5.72 -14.65
N ASP A 94 0.57 -6.72 -13.84
CA ASP A 94 1.31 -7.88 -14.30
C ASP A 94 0.94 -9.08 -13.43
N ASP A 95 0.84 -10.24 -14.04
CA ASP A 95 0.39 -11.43 -13.32
C ASP A 95 1.49 -12.48 -13.36
N LEU A 96 2.24 -12.59 -12.28
CA LEU A 96 3.31 -13.55 -12.13
C LEU A 96 2.90 -14.69 -11.20
N ARG A 97 1.60 -14.88 -11.01
CA ARG A 97 1.07 -15.93 -10.14
C ARG A 97 1.19 -17.30 -10.81
N THR A 98 1.56 -18.28 -10.00
CA THR A 98 1.38 -19.69 -10.33
C THR A 98 0.43 -20.28 -9.30
N GLU A 99 0.09 -21.54 -9.43
CA GLU A 99 -0.84 -22.17 -8.50
C GLU A 99 -0.34 -22.11 -7.05
N ASP A 100 0.93 -22.39 -6.85
CA ASP A 100 1.53 -22.49 -5.51
C ASP A 100 2.44 -21.35 -5.12
N SER A 101 2.76 -20.46 -6.01
CA SER A 101 3.71 -19.37 -5.71
C SER A 101 3.52 -18.21 -6.66
N GLY A 102 4.49 -17.29 -6.64
CA GLY A 102 4.43 -16.10 -7.46
C GLY A 102 3.61 -14.99 -6.82
N TRP A 103 3.38 -13.96 -7.56
CA TRP A 103 2.69 -12.78 -7.04
C TRP A 103 1.95 -12.07 -8.15
N ALA A 104 1.01 -11.21 -7.75
CA ALA A 104 0.33 -10.31 -8.67
C ALA A 104 0.85 -8.89 -8.46
N VAL A 105 1.06 -8.17 -9.53
CA VAL A 105 1.42 -6.74 -9.48
C VAL A 105 0.17 -5.94 -9.80
N LEU A 106 -0.24 -5.10 -8.87
CA LEU A 106 -1.41 -4.26 -9.02
C LEU A 106 -0.99 -2.80 -8.96
N ALA A 107 -1.88 -1.91 -9.36
CA ALA A 107 -1.68 -0.48 -9.20
C ALA A 107 -2.82 0.10 -8.38
N ASP A 108 -2.49 1.05 -7.52
CA ASP A 108 -3.49 1.79 -6.75
C ASP A 108 -4.21 2.80 -7.66
N PRO A 109 -5.20 3.55 -7.15
CA PRO A 109 -5.95 4.46 -8.01
C PRO A 109 -5.12 5.54 -8.71
N GLU A 110 -3.95 5.84 -8.22
CA GLU A 110 -3.05 6.81 -8.86
C GLU A 110 -1.96 6.14 -9.71
N GLY A 111 -2.00 4.81 -9.85
CA GLY A 111 -1.09 4.08 -10.69
C GLY A 111 0.16 3.56 -9.98
N ASN A 112 0.27 3.72 -8.67
CA ASN A 112 1.43 3.21 -7.95
C ASN A 112 1.37 1.69 -7.85
N GLU A 113 2.41 1.01 -8.33
CA GLU A 113 2.46 -0.44 -8.33
C GLU A 113 2.78 -0.99 -6.94
N PHE A 114 2.16 -2.10 -6.62
CA PHE A 114 2.45 -2.88 -5.42
C PHE A 114 2.19 -4.35 -5.73
N CYS A 115 2.71 -5.25 -4.89
CA CYS A 115 2.59 -6.68 -5.13
C CYS A 115 1.78 -7.35 -4.03
N VAL A 116 1.06 -8.41 -4.39
CA VAL A 116 0.37 -9.28 -3.44
C VAL A 116 1.04 -10.65 -3.51
N LEU A 117 1.58 -11.09 -2.37
CA LEU A 117 2.36 -12.31 -2.27
C LEU A 117 1.49 -13.50 -1.89
N THR A 118 2.05 -14.71 -2.01
CA THR A 118 1.29 -15.95 -1.83
C THR A 118 1.03 -16.28 -0.37
N THR A 119 2.09 -16.28 0.46
CA THR A 119 1.99 -16.71 1.84
C THR A 119 1.28 -15.65 2.67
N ARG A 120 0.29 -16.07 3.46
CA ARG A 120 -0.42 -15.13 4.33
C ARG A 120 0.50 -14.55 5.41
N ALA A 121 0.10 -13.40 5.94
CA ALA A 121 0.92 -12.69 6.93
C ALA A 121 1.19 -13.52 8.17
N ASP A 122 0.19 -14.21 8.69
CA ASP A 122 0.34 -15.06 9.88
C ASP A 122 1.28 -16.24 9.62
N GLU A 123 1.21 -16.85 8.44
CA GLU A 123 2.08 -17.97 8.07
C GLU A 123 3.52 -17.51 7.87
N ALA A 124 3.73 -16.27 7.47
CA ALA A 124 5.06 -15.69 7.27
C ALA A 124 5.64 -15.09 8.54
N GLY A 125 4.90 -15.11 9.64
CA GLY A 125 5.38 -14.54 10.91
C GLY A 125 5.27 -13.02 10.99
N VAL A 126 4.47 -12.39 10.14
CA VAL A 126 4.27 -10.95 10.17
C VAL A 126 3.17 -10.64 11.17
N ALA A 127 3.53 -10.01 12.29
CA ALA A 127 2.58 -9.67 13.32
C ALA A 127 1.91 -8.33 13.01
N LYS A 128 0.70 -8.14 13.51
CA LYS A 128 -0.02 -6.88 13.32
C LYS A 128 0.66 -5.74 14.08
N HIS A 129 1.29 -6.04 15.19
CA HIS A 129 2.10 -5.05 15.92
C HIS A 129 2.81 -5.64 17.15
#